data_b37a95c72a65b63593b2550998a312bf
#
_entry.id   b37a95c72a65b63593b2550998a312bf
#
_cell.length_a   1.000
_cell.length_b   1.000
_cell.length_c   1.000
_cell.angle_alpha   90.00
_cell.angle_beta   90.00
_cell.angle_gamma   90.00
#
_symmetry.space_group_name_H-M   'P 1'
#
loop_
_entity.id
_entity.type
_entity.pdbx_description
1 polymer ?
#
loop_
_entity_poly.entity_id
_entity_poly.type
_entity_poly.pdbx_seq_one_letter_code
_entity_poly.pdbx_strand_id
1 'polypeptide(L)'
;GQLAHSQRRAENLYAVEEREKMGYWLGITFSCLDVLCVAVFCDAFLERKTRGLRFVVGALLCGVLSYIATVFVSHISLLKFAALITVYFVFASLLYTGKFWLRLLVVVLAYAISTLLEFCVLYSLLAWLHIRYDEYVANMKLYFASAAITYSLKFLLSSGIKKIHKPMVASSASIKWAPLTIGFPLISLVGISFCYYLSMNGKIAAAFVLFSSGILLVTNAVILILIDLTEKNNLAQEQQKTLNEQLRSQRANIDALSSAYATQRKMTHDFRHHIAA
;
A
#
# COMPACT_ATOMS: atom_id res chain seq x y z
N GLY A 1 2.73 -44.45 -42.07
CA GLY A 1 3.23 -43.06 -42.07
C GLY A 1 2.19 -42.05 -41.57
N GLN A 2 0.95 -42.11 -42.07
CA GLN A 2 -0.11 -41.13 -41.72
C GLN A 2 -0.61 -41.20 -40.27
N LEU A 3 -0.72 -42.39 -39.70
CA LEU A 3 -1.16 -42.60 -38.27
C LEU A 3 -0.14 -42.04 -37.30
N ALA A 4 1.16 -42.21 -37.53
CA ALA A 4 2.20 -41.65 -36.66
C ALA A 4 2.27 -40.11 -36.72
N HIS A 5 1.91 -39.51 -37.87
CA HIS A 5 1.87 -38.07 -38.06
C HIS A 5 0.64 -37.45 -37.34
N SER A 6 -0.52 -38.14 -37.37
CA SER A 6 -1.73 -37.73 -36.66
C SER A 6 -1.57 -37.83 -35.13
N GLN A 7 -0.93 -38.89 -34.62
CA GLN A 7 -0.62 -39.02 -33.20
C GLN A 7 0.33 -37.94 -32.67
N ARG A 8 1.42 -37.67 -33.38
CA ARG A 8 2.32 -36.56 -32.99
C ARG A 8 1.67 -35.19 -33.01
N ARG A 9 0.72 -34.98 -33.94
CA ARG A 9 -0.06 -33.72 -34.00
C ARG A 9 -1.01 -33.59 -32.84
N ALA A 10 -1.68 -34.67 -32.43
CA ALA A 10 -2.54 -34.73 -31.26
C ALA A 10 -1.72 -34.51 -29.96
N GLU A 11 -0.58 -35.18 -29.79
CA GLU A 11 0.32 -34.99 -28.64
C GLU A 11 0.83 -33.56 -28.52
N ASN A 12 1.19 -32.93 -29.64
CA ASN A 12 1.61 -31.52 -29.64
C ASN A 12 0.45 -30.59 -29.29
N LEU A 13 -0.77 -30.83 -29.76
CA LEU A 13 -1.95 -30.06 -29.39
C LEU A 13 -2.27 -30.18 -27.90
N TYR A 14 -2.23 -31.39 -27.35
CA TYR A 14 -2.41 -31.61 -25.91
C TYR A 14 -1.35 -30.91 -25.08
N ALA A 15 -0.08 -30.95 -25.48
CA ALA A 15 1.03 -30.31 -24.79
C ALA A 15 0.91 -28.77 -24.84
N VAL A 16 0.39 -28.19 -25.91
CA VAL A 16 0.11 -26.74 -26.01
C VAL A 16 -1.06 -26.36 -25.10
N GLU A 17 -2.16 -27.13 -25.13
CA GLU A 17 -3.33 -26.89 -24.27
C GLU A 17 -3.01 -27.01 -22.77
N GLU A 18 -2.18 -27.99 -22.37
CA GLU A 18 -1.73 -28.14 -20.99
C GLU A 18 -0.83 -26.95 -20.57
N ARG A 19 0.04 -26.46 -21.44
CA ARG A 19 0.88 -25.28 -21.17
C ARG A 19 0.04 -24.02 -21.00
N GLU A 20 -0.97 -23.82 -21.83
CA GLU A 20 -1.89 -22.69 -21.67
C GLU A 20 -2.67 -22.77 -20.38
N LYS A 21 -3.26 -23.92 -20.05
CA LYS A 21 -3.96 -24.15 -18.75
C LYS A 21 -3.05 -23.90 -17.57
N MET A 22 -1.81 -24.38 -17.61
CA MET A 22 -0.82 -24.14 -16.56
C MET A 22 -0.53 -22.64 -16.43
N GLY A 23 -0.41 -21.90 -17.54
CA GLY A 23 -0.23 -20.45 -17.55
C GLY A 23 -1.35 -19.69 -16.85
N TYR A 24 -2.62 -20.10 -17.07
CA TYR A 24 -3.77 -19.49 -16.39
C TYR A 24 -3.75 -19.72 -14.87
N TRP A 25 -3.52 -20.96 -14.43
CA TRP A 25 -3.45 -21.28 -13.00
C TRP A 25 -2.32 -20.54 -12.29
N LEU A 26 -1.17 -20.45 -12.92
CA LEU A 26 -0.03 -19.70 -12.40
C LEU A 26 -0.33 -18.20 -12.29
N GLY A 27 -0.95 -17.62 -13.31
CA GLY A 27 -1.35 -16.22 -13.31
C GLY A 27 -2.33 -15.89 -12.18
N ILE A 28 -3.34 -16.75 -11.96
CA ILE A 28 -4.27 -16.61 -10.84
C ILE A 28 -3.55 -16.71 -9.50
N THR A 29 -2.65 -17.69 -9.35
CA THR A 29 -1.89 -17.90 -8.11
C THR A 29 -1.03 -16.69 -7.79
N PHE A 30 -0.30 -16.14 -8.75
CA PHE A 30 0.52 -14.95 -8.56
C PHE A 30 -0.34 -13.71 -8.24
N SER A 31 -1.49 -13.55 -8.89
CA SER A 31 -2.40 -12.45 -8.56
C SER A 31 -2.97 -12.57 -7.14
N CYS A 32 -3.25 -13.78 -6.67
CA CYS A 32 -3.65 -14.01 -5.27
C CYS A 32 -2.52 -13.67 -4.28
N LEU A 33 -1.27 -14.01 -4.62
CA LEU A 33 -0.10 -13.64 -3.80
C LEU A 33 0.10 -12.13 -3.75
N ASP A 34 -0.09 -11.41 -4.86
CA ASP A 34 -0.04 -9.95 -4.88
C ASP A 34 -1.10 -9.34 -3.96
N VAL A 35 -2.35 -9.82 -4.02
CA VAL A 35 -3.41 -9.35 -3.11
C VAL A 35 -3.06 -9.62 -1.64
N LEU A 36 -2.45 -10.76 -1.33
CA LEU A 36 -2.01 -11.05 0.03
C LEU A 36 -0.91 -10.09 0.50
N CYS A 37 0.06 -9.78 -0.36
CA CYS A 37 1.09 -8.77 -0.05
C CYS A 37 0.48 -7.38 0.18
N VAL A 38 -0.44 -6.96 -0.68
CA VAL A 38 -1.19 -5.70 -0.52
C VAL A 38 -2.02 -5.72 0.77
N ALA A 39 -2.67 -6.84 1.11
CA ALA A 39 -3.44 -6.98 2.34
C ALA A 39 -2.57 -6.83 3.59
N VAL A 40 -1.38 -7.48 3.63
CA VAL A 40 -0.42 -7.32 4.73
C VAL A 40 0.07 -5.88 4.86
N PHE A 41 0.29 -5.21 3.72
CA PHE A 41 0.64 -3.79 3.70
C PHE A 41 -0.51 -2.91 4.22
N CYS A 42 -1.74 -3.15 3.78
CA CYS A 42 -2.94 -2.45 4.27
C CYS A 42 -3.13 -2.63 5.78
N ASP A 43 -2.84 -3.82 6.32
CA ASP A 43 -2.91 -4.09 7.77
C ASP A 43 -1.96 -3.22 8.61
N ALA A 44 -0.91 -2.66 8.00
CA ALA A 44 0.00 -1.75 8.70
C ALA A 44 -0.65 -0.37 8.96
N PHE A 45 -1.56 0.05 8.08
CA PHE A 45 -2.11 1.42 8.08
C PHE A 45 -3.61 1.48 8.35
N LEU A 46 -4.34 0.40 8.07
CA LEU A 46 -5.80 0.36 8.12
C LEU A 46 -6.28 -0.74 9.06
N GLU A 47 -7.36 -0.50 9.76
CA GLU A 47 -8.00 -1.52 10.58
C GLU A 47 -8.93 -2.39 9.72
N ARG A 48 -8.90 -3.71 9.95
CA ARG A 48 -9.79 -4.65 9.27
C ARG A 48 -11.23 -4.51 9.76
N LYS A 49 -12.15 -4.32 8.81
CA LYS A 49 -13.60 -4.36 9.05
C LYS A 49 -14.11 -5.80 9.19
N THR A 50 -13.52 -6.73 8.42
CA THR A 50 -13.92 -8.14 8.36
C THR A 50 -12.76 -9.04 8.78
N ARG A 51 -13.07 -10.13 9.49
CA ARG A 51 -12.08 -11.10 9.97
C ARG A 51 -12.48 -12.53 9.55
N GLY A 52 -11.53 -13.46 9.61
CA GLY A 52 -11.77 -14.88 9.34
C GLY A 52 -12.10 -15.17 7.87
N LEU A 53 -13.03 -16.09 7.64
CA LEU A 53 -13.35 -16.65 6.32
C LEU A 53 -13.76 -15.57 5.29
N ARG A 54 -14.54 -14.57 5.71
CA ARG A 54 -15.00 -13.48 4.82
C ARG A 54 -13.83 -12.68 4.24
N PHE A 55 -12.79 -12.46 5.03
CA PHE A 55 -11.57 -11.80 4.55
C PHE A 55 -10.84 -12.66 3.50
N VAL A 56 -10.68 -13.95 3.78
CA VAL A 56 -10.00 -14.88 2.86
C VAL A 56 -10.75 -14.98 1.52
N VAL A 57 -12.07 -15.15 1.57
CA VAL A 57 -12.90 -15.18 0.35
C VAL A 57 -12.80 -13.87 -0.43
N GLY A 58 -12.86 -12.72 0.25
CA GLY A 58 -12.69 -11.42 -0.39
C GLY A 58 -11.31 -11.25 -1.04
N ALA A 59 -10.24 -11.73 -0.41
CA ALA A 59 -8.89 -11.69 -0.97
C ALA A 59 -8.75 -12.58 -2.20
N LEU A 60 -9.32 -13.80 -2.17
CA LEU A 60 -9.31 -14.71 -3.33
C LEU A 60 -10.11 -14.14 -4.51
N LEU A 61 -11.30 -13.60 -4.27
CA LEU A 61 -12.10 -12.94 -5.31
C LEU A 61 -11.35 -11.75 -5.91
N CYS A 62 -10.69 -10.94 -5.09
CA CYS A 62 -9.86 -9.84 -5.56
C CYS A 62 -8.69 -10.36 -6.42
N GLY A 63 -8.04 -11.45 -6.05
CA GLY A 63 -6.97 -12.08 -6.82
C GLY A 63 -7.44 -12.54 -8.21
N VAL A 64 -8.60 -13.18 -8.28
CA VAL A 64 -9.21 -13.57 -9.56
C VAL A 64 -9.57 -12.35 -10.41
N LEU A 65 -10.19 -11.32 -9.82
CA LEU A 65 -10.50 -10.07 -10.52
C LEU A 65 -9.26 -9.34 -11.01
N SER A 66 -8.18 -9.33 -10.22
CA SER A 66 -6.89 -8.75 -10.62
C SER A 66 -6.27 -9.48 -11.81
N TYR A 67 -6.36 -10.82 -11.82
CA TYR A 67 -5.93 -11.63 -12.96
C TYR A 67 -6.73 -11.31 -14.22
N ILE A 68 -8.06 -11.30 -14.13
CA ILE A 68 -8.97 -10.95 -15.21
C ILE A 68 -8.62 -9.56 -15.76
N ALA A 69 -8.48 -8.55 -14.89
CA ALA A 69 -8.10 -7.20 -15.28
C ALA A 69 -6.74 -7.17 -16.00
N THR A 70 -5.77 -7.97 -15.55
CA THR A 70 -4.44 -8.07 -16.18
C THR A 70 -4.52 -8.65 -17.59
N VAL A 71 -5.34 -9.67 -17.80
CA VAL A 71 -5.52 -10.33 -19.12
C VAL A 71 -6.24 -9.40 -20.10
N PHE A 72 -7.36 -8.79 -19.67
CA PHE A 72 -8.16 -7.93 -20.55
C PHE A 72 -7.45 -6.63 -20.94
N VAL A 73 -6.58 -6.11 -20.07
CA VAL A 73 -5.94 -4.81 -20.26
C VAL A 73 -4.42 -4.94 -20.54
N SER A 74 -3.99 -6.13 -20.99
CA SER A 74 -2.56 -6.44 -21.22
C SER A 74 -1.84 -5.51 -22.20
N HIS A 75 -2.57 -4.94 -23.17
CA HIS A 75 -1.99 -4.15 -24.26
C HIS A 75 -1.62 -2.71 -23.90
N ILE A 76 -2.18 -2.13 -22.83
CA ILE A 76 -1.96 -0.74 -22.42
C ILE A 76 -1.51 -0.70 -20.96
N SER A 77 -0.21 -0.52 -20.73
CA SER A 77 0.39 -0.57 -19.38
C SER A 77 -0.26 0.41 -18.39
N LEU A 78 -0.55 1.64 -18.81
CA LEU A 78 -1.19 2.63 -17.93
C LEU A 78 -2.61 2.24 -17.54
N LEU A 79 -3.38 1.69 -18.49
CA LEU A 79 -4.74 1.24 -18.22
C LEU A 79 -4.76 0.03 -17.28
N LYS A 80 -3.77 -0.87 -17.43
CA LYS A 80 -3.56 -2.00 -16.51
C LYS A 80 -3.33 -1.52 -15.08
N PHE A 81 -2.47 -0.52 -14.87
CA PHE A 81 -2.25 0.03 -13.52
C PHE A 81 -3.50 0.66 -12.94
N ALA A 82 -4.24 1.46 -13.72
CA ALA A 82 -5.48 2.05 -13.29
C ALA A 82 -6.52 0.98 -12.90
N ALA A 83 -6.66 -0.07 -13.72
CA ALA A 83 -7.56 -1.19 -13.44
C ALA A 83 -7.18 -1.93 -12.14
N LEU A 84 -5.90 -2.25 -11.95
CA LEU A 84 -5.42 -2.95 -10.74
C LEU A 84 -5.57 -2.08 -9.49
N ILE A 85 -5.23 -0.80 -9.55
CA ILE A 85 -5.45 0.14 -8.45
C ILE A 85 -6.93 0.20 -8.08
N THR A 86 -7.82 0.24 -9.09
CA THR A 86 -9.28 0.24 -8.86
C THR A 86 -9.74 -1.04 -8.16
N VAL A 87 -9.29 -2.22 -8.61
CA VAL A 87 -9.62 -3.51 -7.99
C VAL A 87 -9.13 -3.55 -6.54
N TYR A 88 -7.89 -3.16 -6.27
CA TYR A 88 -7.33 -3.13 -4.91
C TYR A 88 -7.99 -2.07 -4.03
N PHE A 89 -8.42 -0.94 -4.61
CA PHE A 89 -9.15 0.08 -3.87
C PHE A 89 -10.55 -0.40 -3.47
N VAL A 90 -11.26 -1.10 -4.36
CA VAL A 90 -12.55 -1.73 -4.04
C VAL A 90 -12.36 -2.77 -2.93
N PHE A 91 -11.34 -3.63 -3.03
CA PHE A 91 -10.96 -4.58 -2.00
C PHE A 91 -10.72 -3.91 -0.64
N ALA A 92 -9.89 -2.86 -0.60
CA ALA A 92 -9.63 -2.11 0.62
C ALA A 92 -10.89 -1.42 1.16
N SER A 93 -11.77 -0.94 0.29
CA SER A 93 -13.01 -0.27 0.68
C SER A 93 -14.03 -1.21 1.30
N LEU A 94 -14.07 -2.46 0.87
CA LEU A 94 -14.98 -3.48 1.39
C LEU A 94 -14.48 -4.10 2.71
N LEU A 95 -13.19 -4.33 2.84
CA LEU A 95 -12.61 -5.12 3.92
C LEU A 95 -11.93 -4.31 5.03
N TYR A 96 -11.62 -3.04 4.78
CA TYR A 96 -10.94 -2.16 5.73
C TYR A 96 -11.76 -0.93 6.09
N THR A 97 -11.55 -0.43 7.31
CA THR A 97 -12.09 0.84 7.78
C THR A 97 -11.13 1.98 7.46
N GLY A 98 -11.63 3.21 7.43
CA GLY A 98 -10.81 4.40 7.20
C GLY A 98 -11.45 5.37 6.21
N LYS A 99 -10.91 6.59 6.16
CA LYS A 99 -11.38 7.61 5.22
C LYS A 99 -10.98 7.26 3.79
N PHE A 100 -11.79 7.69 2.82
CA PHE A 100 -11.58 7.43 1.38
C PHE A 100 -10.14 7.70 0.93
N TRP A 101 -9.63 8.90 1.20
CA TRP A 101 -8.29 9.32 0.78
C TRP A 101 -7.16 8.51 1.40
N LEU A 102 -7.31 8.09 2.67
CA LEU A 102 -6.32 7.24 3.33
C LEU A 102 -6.27 5.85 2.70
N ARG A 103 -7.43 5.24 2.44
CA ARG A 103 -7.50 3.94 1.75
C ARG A 103 -6.90 4.01 0.35
N LEU A 104 -7.20 5.07 -0.39
CA LEU A 104 -6.65 5.28 -1.73
C LEU A 104 -5.12 5.45 -1.68
N LEU A 105 -4.62 6.28 -0.77
CA LEU A 105 -3.18 6.49 -0.57
C LEU A 105 -2.46 5.18 -0.27
N VAL A 106 -2.95 4.41 0.71
CA VAL A 106 -2.34 3.14 1.13
C VAL A 106 -2.31 2.14 -0.02
N VAL A 107 -3.40 2.01 -0.78
CA VAL A 107 -3.48 1.11 -1.93
C VAL A 107 -2.52 1.52 -3.04
N VAL A 108 -2.52 2.79 -3.43
CA VAL A 108 -1.63 3.30 -4.50
C VAL A 108 -0.17 3.13 -4.11
N LEU A 109 0.17 3.42 -2.87
CA LEU A 109 1.52 3.28 -2.36
C LEU A 109 1.96 1.81 -2.26
N ALA A 110 1.09 0.92 -1.74
CA ALA A 110 1.34 -0.52 -1.71
C ALA A 110 1.61 -1.08 -3.11
N TYR A 111 0.78 -0.67 -4.08
CA TYR A 111 0.92 -1.11 -5.47
C TYR A 111 2.19 -0.55 -6.13
N ALA A 112 2.49 0.73 -5.92
CA ALA A 112 3.70 1.35 -6.46
C ALA A 112 4.98 0.69 -5.92
N ILE A 113 5.08 0.51 -4.61
CA ILE A 113 6.24 -0.15 -3.99
C ILE A 113 6.35 -1.60 -4.47
N SER A 114 5.23 -2.33 -4.55
CA SER A 114 5.19 -3.71 -5.04
C SER A 114 5.70 -3.82 -6.48
N THR A 115 5.23 -2.95 -7.36
CA THR A 115 5.62 -2.91 -8.78
C THR A 115 7.09 -2.50 -8.95
N LEU A 116 7.54 -1.47 -8.24
CA LEU A 116 8.94 -1.02 -8.30
C LEU A 116 9.92 -2.11 -7.82
N LEU A 117 9.56 -2.83 -6.75
CA LEU A 117 10.35 -3.95 -6.26
C LEU A 117 10.45 -5.07 -7.30
N GLU A 118 9.35 -5.37 -8.00
CA GLU A 118 9.31 -6.36 -9.09
C GLU A 118 10.26 -5.96 -10.22
N PHE A 119 10.25 -4.69 -10.64
CA PHE A 119 11.20 -4.19 -11.63
C PHE A 119 12.65 -4.24 -11.13
N CYS A 120 12.92 -3.90 -9.88
CA CYS A 120 14.25 -4.02 -9.29
C CYS A 120 14.77 -5.45 -9.37
N VAL A 121 13.98 -6.45 -8.96
CA VAL A 121 14.39 -7.87 -8.99
C VAL A 121 14.57 -8.34 -10.42
N LEU A 122 13.61 -8.07 -11.30
CA LEU A 122 13.66 -8.47 -12.70
C LEU A 122 14.93 -7.94 -13.39
N TYR A 123 15.13 -6.63 -13.37
CA TYR A 123 16.24 -5.99 -14.05
C TYR A 123 17.59 -6.25 -13.40
N SER A 124 17.64 -6.53 -12.08
CA SER A 124 18.86 -7.05 -11.43
C SER A 124 19.26 -8.40 -11.99
N LEU A 125 18.29 -9.31 -12.19
CA LEU A 125 18.55 -10.64 -12.75
C LEU A 125 18.98 -10.54 -14.22
N LEU A 126 18.30 -9.72 -15.04
CA LEU A 126 18.68 -9.51 -16.44
C LEU A 126 20.09 -8.93 -16.56
N ALA A 127 20.45 -7.96 -15.71
CA ALA A 127 21.78 -7.36 -15.71
C ALA A 127 22.85 -8.34 -15.22
N TRP A 128 22.57 -9.13 -14.18
CA TRP A 128 23.53 -10.08 -13.61
C TRP A 128 23.81 -11.28 -14.52
N LEU A 129 22.75 -11.81 -15.16
CA LEU A 129 22.85 -12.98 -16.05
C LEU A 129 23.21 -12.61 -17.48
N HIS A 130 23.25 -11.30 -17.82
CA HIS A 130 23.48 -10.78 -19.18
C HIS A 130 22.55 -11.38 -20.25
N ILE A 131 21.29 -11.66 -19.85
CA ILE A 131 20.26 -12.22 -20.73
C ILE A 131 19.26 -11.15 -21.16
N ARG A 132 18.60 -11.41 -22.30
CA ARG A 132 17.51 -10.55 -22.77
C ARG A 132 16.18 -10.96 -22.12
N TYR A 133 15.25 -10.03 -22.11
CA TYR A 133 13.91 -10.28 -21.56
C TYR A 133 13.19 -11.47 -22.22
N ASP A 134 13.34 -11.63 -23.55
CA ASP A 134 12.74 -12.74 -24.29
C ASP A 134 13.29 -14.11 -23.82
N GLU A 135 14.57 -14.19 -23.56
CA GLU A 135 15.24 -15.39 -23.03
C GLU A 135 14.81 -15.69 -21.59
N TYR A 136 14.64 -14.63 -20.79
CA TYR A 136 14.10 -14.75 -19.42
C TYR A 136 12.69 -15.33 -19.41
N VAL A 137 11.79 -14.80 -20.25
CA VAL A 137 10.38 -15.28 -20.32
C VAL A 137 10.31 -16.72 -20.85
N ALA A 138 11.20 -17.09 -21.78
CA ALA A 138 11.30 -18.46 -22.32
C ALA A 138 11.82 -19.47 -21.28
N ASN A 139 12.60 -19.02 -20.29
CA ASN A 139 13.17 -19.88 -19.26
C ASN A 139 12.27 -19.96 -18.03
N MET A 140 11.38 -20.95 -18.00
CA MET A 140 10.39 -21.13 -16.94
C MET A 140 11.00 -21.27 -15.54
N LYS A 141 12.16 -21.92 -15.40
CA LYS A 141 12.86 -22.06 -14.11
C LYS A 141 13.33 -20.72 -13.56
N LEU A 142 13.88 -19.88 -14.44
CA LEU A 142 14.34 -18.55 -14.06
C LEU A 142 13.17 -17.63 -13.70
N TYR A 143 12.08 -17.72 -14.46
CA TYR A 143 10.84 -17.01 -14.18
C TYR A 143 10.28 -17.35 -12.78
N PHE A 144 10.19 -18.64 -12.44
CA PHE A 144 9.76 -19.08 -11.12
C PHE A 144 10.70 -18.65 -9.99
N ALA A 145 12.01 -18.75 -10.21
CA ALA A 145 12.98 -18.31 -9.22
C ALA A 145 12.87 -16.82 -8.94
N SER A 146 12.75 -16.01 -9.99
CA SER A 146 12.56 -14.56 -9.84
C SER A 146 11.25 -14.22 -9.14
N ALA A 147 10.15 -14.89 -9.48
CA ALA A 147 8.86 -14.73 -8.84
C ALA A 147 8.95 -15.06 -7.33
N ALA A 148 9.57 -16.19 -6.97
CA ALA A 148 9.77 -16.57 -5.57
C ALA A 148 10.56 -15.52 -4.79
N ILE A 149 11.64 -14.98 -5.36
CA ILE A 149 12.44 -13.90 -4.76
C ILE A 149 11.57 -12.66 -4.58
N THR A 150 10.86 -12.24 -5.62
CA THR A 150 10.02 -11.05 -5.62
C THR A 150 8.94 -11.11 -4.55
N TYR A 151 8.17 -12.21 -4.49
CA TYR A 151 7.10 -12.37 -3.50
C TYR A 151 7.64 -12.50 -2.07
N SER A 152 8.78 -13.15 -1.87
CA SER A 152 9.45 -13.20 -0.58
C SER A 152 9.85 -11.80 -0.10
N LEU A 153 10.44 -10.98 -0.98
CA LEU A 153 10.81 -9.60 -0.66
C LEU A 153 9.59 -8.71 -0.43
N LYS A 154 8.54 -8.82 -1.25
CA LYS A 154 7.27 -8.10 -1.06
C LYS A 154 6.66 -8.40 0.31
N PHE A 155 6.62 -9.68 0.68
CA PHE A 155 6.07 -10.12 1.96
C PHE A 155 6.92 -9.65 3.15
N LEU A 156 8.24 -9.78 3.06
CA LEU A 156 9.17 -9.31 4.09
C LEU A 156 9.06 -7.81 4.30
N LEU A 157 9.02 -7.02 3.22
CA LEU A 157 8.87 -5.57 3.28
C LEU A 157 7.53 -5.19 3.92
N SER A 158 6.42 -5.75 3.45
CA SER A 158 5.08 -5.49 3.98
C SER A 158 4.97 -5.87 5.47
N SER A 159 5.53 -7.02 5.86
CA SER A 159 5.56 -7.49 7.25
C SER A 159 6.46 -6.63 8.13
N GLY A 160 7.58 -6.16 7.60
CA GLY A 160 8.49 -5.23 8.28
C GLY A 160 7.80 -3.89 8.57
N ILE A 161 7.14 -3.33 7.59
CA ILE A 161 6.35 -2.09 7.75
C ILE A 161 5.25 -2.29 8.80
N LYS A 162 4.49 -3.40 8.73
CA LYS A 162 3.46 -3.71 9.71
C LYS A 162 3.99 -3.84 11.14
N LYS A 163 5.22 -4.32 11.33
CA LYS A 163 5.85 -4.45 12.66
C LYS A 163 6.26 -3.10 13.25
N ILE A 164 6.69 -2.18 12.40
CA ILE A 164 7.18 -0.85 12.81
C ILE A 164 6.01 0.12 12.98
N HIS A 165 5.00 0.02 12.13
CA HIS A 165 3.89 0.94 12.04
C HIS A 165 2.65 0.38 12.74
N LYS A 166 2.00 1.20 13.59
CA LYS A 166 0.71 0.86 14.19
C LYS A 166 -0.41 1.41 13.31
N PRO A 167 -1.57 0.71 13.22
CA PRO A 167 -2.70 1.19 12.42
C PRO A 167 -3.06 2.63 12.78
N MET A 168 -3.18 3.45 11.75
CA MET A 168 -3.54 4.85 11.88
C MET A 168 -5.00 4.98 12.33
N VAL A 169 -5.22 5.42 13.55
CA VAL A 169 -6.52 5.98 13.93
C VAL A 169 -6.64 7.31 13.20
N ALA A 170 -7.53 7.37 12.22
CA ALA A 170 -7.65 8.50 11.29
C ALA A 170 -7.85 9.84 12.00
N SER A 171 -6.76 10.54 12.28
CA SER A 171 -6.77 11.95 12.68
C SER A 171 -7.27 12.82 11.52
N SER A 172 -8.09 13.81 11.81
CA SER A 172 -8.70 14.68 10.78
C SER A 172 -7.70 15.58 10.05
N ALA A 173 -6.52 15.78 10.62
CA ALA A 173 -5.52 16.74 10.12
C ALA A 173 -4.68 16.20 8.93
N SER A 174 -4.44 14.88 8.85
CA SER A 174 -3.60 14.27 7.80
C SER A 174 -4.21 14.30 6.39
N ILE A 175 -5.53 14.57 6.27
CA ILE A 175 -6.28 14.44 5.02
C ILE A 175 -5.99 15.57 4.02
N LYS A 176 -5.57 16.74 4.47
CA LYS A 176 -5.33 17.89 3.58
C LYS A 176 -4.21 17.64 2.56
N TRP A 177 -3.21 16.88 2.92
CA TRP A 177 -2.04 16.57 2.08
C TRP A 177 -2.15 15.25 1.32
N ALA A 178 -3.18 14.43 1.60
CA ALA A 178 -3.36 13.13 0.96
C ALA A 178 -3.39 13.18 -0.58
N PRO A 179 -4.08 14.15 -1.25
CA PRO A 179 -4.06 14.22 -2.70
C PRO A 179 -2.66 14.47 -3.27
N LEU A 180 -1.84 15.29 -2.60
CA LEU A 180 -0.49 15.59 -3.03
C LEU A 180 0.43 14.36 -2.85
N THR A 181 0.32 13.66 -1.72
CA THR A 181 1.11 12.47 -1.44
C THR A 181 0.77 11.28 -2.34
N ILE A 182 -0.47 11.17 -2.84
CA ILE A 182 -0.88 10.16 -3.84
C ILE A 182 -0.21 10.42 -5.19
N GLY A 183 0.03 11.68 -5.54
CA GLY A 183 0.64 12.05 -6.82
C GLY A 183 2.01 11.42 -7.06
N PHE A 184 2.87 11.34 -6.04
CA PHE A 184 4.21 10.79 -6.17
C PHE A 184 4.25 9.30 -6.54
N PRO A 185 3.54 8.39 -5.85
CA PRO A 185 3.46 6.99 -6.26
C PRO A 185 2.89 6.80 -7.66
N LEU A 186 1.88 7.60 -8.06
CA LEU A 186 1.33 7.55 -9.41
C LEU A 186 2.34 7.99 -10.46
N ILE A 187 3.08 9.08 -10.23
CA ILE A 187 4.16 9.52 -11.11
C ILE A 187 5.25 8.45 -11.22
N SER A 188 5.58 7.77 -10.10
CA SER A 188 6.53 6.67 -10.09
C SER A 188 6.10 5.51 -11.00
N LEU A 189 4.80 5.15 -10.95
CA LEU A 189 4.24 4.10 -11.82
C LEU A 189 4.27 4.49 -13.30
N VAL A 190 3.94 5.74 -13.62
CA VAL A 190 4.04 6.25 -15.01
C VAL A 190 5.48 6.27 -15.48
N GLY A 191 6.40 6.77 -14.65
CA GLY A 191 7.83 6.86 -14.98
C GLY A 191 8.46 5.50 -15.23
N ILE A 192 8.21 4.51 -14.37
CA ILE A 192 8.76 3.17 -14.57
C ILE A 192 8.15 2.46 -15.78
N SER A 193 6.86 2.69 -16.07
CA SER A 193 6.21 2.16 -17.28
C SER A 193 6.86 2.70 -18.54
N PHE A 194 7.20 3.98 -18.54
CA PHE A 194 7.88 4.60 -19.67
C PHE A 194 9.30 4.07 -19.83
N CYS A 195 10.05 3.91 -18.74
CA CYS A 195 11.36 3.26 -18.76
C CYS A 195 11.28 1.82 -19.30
N TYR A 196 10.28 1.04 -18.84
CA TYR A 196 10.04 -0.32 -19.34
C TYR A 196 9.77 -0.33 -20.85
N TYR A 197 8.89 0.53 -21.33
CA TYR A 197 8.58 0.66 -22.75
C TYR A 197 9.82 1.00 -23.59
N LEU A 198 10.67 1.91 -23.13
CA LEU A 198 11.91 2.27 -23.81
C LEU A 198 12.92 1.11 -23.81
N SER A 199 12.99 0.35 -22.72
CA SER A 199 13.87 -0.82 -22.61
C SER A 199 13.44 -1.94 -23.57
N MET A 200 12.13 -2.21 -23.65
CA MET A 200 11.60 -3.22 -24.59
C MET A 200 11.87 -2.86 -26.06
N ASN A 201 11.92 -1.58 -26.38
CA ASN A 201 12.27 -1.10 -27.73
C ASN A 201 13.80 -0.95 -27.94
N GLY A 202 14.62 -1.42 -27.01
CA GLY A 202 16.07 -1.35 -27.11
C GLY A 202 16.66 0.06 -27.05
N LYS A 203 15.88 1.06 -26.61
CA LYS A 203 16.30 2.47 -26.55
C LYS A 203 17.12 2.80 -25.31
N ILE A 204 16.98 2.03 -24.24
CA ILE A 204 17.73 2.19 -22.99
C ILE A 204 18.22 0.84 -22.46
N ALA A 205 19.35 0.86 -21.76
CA ALA A 205 19.92 -0.33 -21.15
C ALA A 205 19.11 -0.80 -19.93
N ALA A 206 19.12 -2.11 -19.67
CA ALA A 206 18.49 -2.72 -18.48
C ALA A 206 18.99 -2.10 -17.16
N ALA A 207 20.28 -1.75 -17.09
CA ALA A 207 20.87 -1.08 -15.94
C ALA A 207 20.22 0.29 -15.63
N PHE A 208 19.79 1.02 -16.65
CA PHE A 208 19.10 2.30 -16.45
C PHE A 208 17.72 2.09 -15.82
N VAL A 209 16.97 1.06 -16.25
CA VAL A 209 15.66 0.73 -15.65
C VAL A 209 15.83 0.29 -14.20
N LEU A 210 16.87 -0.53 -13.93
CA LEU A 210 17.23 -0.94 -12.57
C LEU A 210 17.51 0.28 -11.66
N PHE A 211 18.36 1.19 -12.12
CA PHE A 211 18.73 2.38 -11.37
C PHE A 211 17.53 3.29 -11.13
N SER A 212 16.70 3.53 -12.16
CA SER A 212 15.48 4.32 -12.07
C SER A 212 14.46 3.70 -11.11
N SER A 213 14.24 2.38 -11.17
CA SER A 213 13.32 1.68 -10.26
C SER A 213 13.81 1.74 -8.82
N GLY A 214 15.12 1.63 -8.58
CA GLY A 214 15.72 1.79 -7.25
C GLY A 214 15.52 3.18 -6.66
N ILE A 215 15.77 4.24 -7.42
CA ILE A 215 15.54 5.62 -6.98
C ILE A 215 14.05 5.84 -6.66
N LEU A 216 13.15 5.41 -7.53
CA LEU A 216 11.72 5.57 -7.33
C LEU A 216 11.24 4.76 -6.10
N LEU A 217 11.80 3.58 -5.85
CA LEU A 217 11.51 2.79 -4.66
C LEU A 217 11.92 3.52 -3.38
N VAL A 218 13.15 4.05 -3.35
CA VAL A 218 13.65 4.85 -2.21
C VAL A 218 12.77 6.09 -2.00
N THR A 219 12.39 6.79 -3.06
CA THR A 219 11.51 7.97 -2.97
C THR A 219 10.15 7.60 -2.36
N ASN A 220 9.53 6.50 -2.78
CA ASN A 220 8.28 6.03 -2.20
C ASN A 220 8.44 5.58 -0.73
N ALA A 221 9.58 5.00 -0.36
CA ALA A 221 9.89 4.67 1.04
C ALA A 221 10.05 5.93 1.90
N VAL A 222 10.70 6.98 1.38
CA VAL A 222 10.80 8.29 2.07
C VAL A 222 9.42 8.90 2.29
N ILE A 223 8.52 8.80 1.32
CA ILE A 223 7.13 9.27 1.46
C ILE A 223 6.42 8.55 2.61
N LEU A 224 6.61 7.23 2.76
CA LEU A 224 6.07 6.48 3.90
C LEU A 224 6.55 7.04 5.24
N ILE A 225 7.85 7.32 5.35
CA ILE A 225 8.46 7.89 6.56
C ILE A 225 7.89 9.28 6.84
N LEU A 226 7.73 10.11 5.81
CA LEU A 226 7.17 11.46 5.95
C LEU A 226 5.71 11.42 6.40
N ILE A 227 4.91 10.48 5.91
CA ILE A 227 3.53 10.28 6.36
C ILE A 227 3.50 9.92 7.84
N ASP A 228 4.33 8.96 8.28
CA ASP A 228 4.44 8.55 9.68
C ASP A 228 4.86 9.70 10.61
N LEU A 229 5.88 10.47 10.22
CA LEU A 229 6.34 11.64 10.97
C LEU A 229 5.28 12.73 11.06
N THR A 230 4.59 13.02 9.96
CA THR A 230 3.54 14.04 9.92
C THR A 230 2.38 13.65 10.83
N GLU A 231 2.00 12.38 10.86
CA GLU A 231 0.94 11.90 11.73
C GLU A 231 1.31 11.97 13.21
N LYS A 232 2.53 11.54 13.56
CA LYS A 232 3.04 11.67 14.94
C LYS A 232 3.04 13.13 15.40
N ASN A 233 3.47 14.04 14.55
CA ASN A 233 3.44 15.48 14.85
C ASN A 233 2.01 16.00 15.05
N ASN A 234 1.07 15.59 14.20
CA ASN A 234 -0.33 15.99 14.33
C ASN A 234 -0.96 15.48 15.63
N LEU A 235 -0.69 14.21 15.99
CA LEU A 235 -1.16 13.64 17.26
C LEU A 235 -0.57 14.37 18.47
N ALA A 236 0.73 14.71 18.44
CA ALA A 236 1.36 15.49 19.51
C ALA A 236 0.74 16.88 19.64
N GLN A 237 0.45 17.56 18.53
CA GLN A 237 -0.22 18.87 18.54
C GLN A 237 -1.65 18.78 19.08
N GLU A 238 -2.42 17.76 18.73
CA GLU A 238 -3.77 17.54 19.27
C GLU A 238 -3.73 17.29 20.79
N GLN A 239 -2.80 16.46 21.26
CA GLN A 239 -2.58 16.23 22.69
C GLN A 239 -2.21 17.51 23.45
N GLN A 240 -1.31 18.31 22.88
CA GLN A 240 -0.89 19.58 23.46
C GLN A 240 -2.07 20.58 23.52
N LYS A 241 -2.90 20.62 22.48
CA LYS A 241 -4.11 21.45 22.45
C LYS A 241 -5.11 21.04 23.54
N THR A 242 -5.39 19.75 23.67
CA THR A 242 -6.28 19.20 24.71
C THR A 242 -5.75 19.51 26.12
N LEU A 243 -4.44 19.35 26.34
CA LEU A 243 -3.81 19.68 27.61
C LEU A 243 -3.94 21.18 27.95
N ASN A 244 -3.73 22.05 26.97
CA ASN A 244 -3.89 23.50 27.15
C ASN A 244 -5.33 23.89 27.47
N GLU A 245 -6.31 23.24 26.85
CA GLU A 245 -7.74 23.44 27.17
C GLU A 245 -8.07 22.99 28.59
N GLN A 246 -7.53 21.85 29.04
CA GLN A 246 -7.68 21.38 30.41
C GLN A 246 -7.05 22.35 31.42
N LEU A 247 -5.84 22.84 31.14
CA LEU A 247 -5.15 23.83 31.98
C LEU A 247 -5.96 25.14 32.08
N ARG A 248 -6.52 25.62 30.97
CA ARG A 248 -7.41 26.80 30.98
C ARG A 248 -8.65 26.59 31.84
N SER A 249 -9.29 25.42 31.71
CA SER A 249 -10.45 25.08 32.52
C SER A 249 -10.13 25.00 34.02
N GLN A 250 -8.97 24.37 34.37
CA GLN A 250 -8.51 24.32 35.76
C GLN A 250 -8.23 25.71 36.32
N ARG A 251 -7.56 26.60 35.57
CA ARG A 251 -7.32 27.99 36.00
C ARG A 251 -8.64 28.73 36.25
N ALA A 252 -9.59 28.64 35.33
CA ALA A 252 -10.91 29.26 35.49
C ALA A 252 -11.64 28.74 36.75
N ASN A 253 -11.52 27.44 37.04
CA ASN A 253 -12.10 26.87 38.29
C ASN A 253 -11.38 27.38 39.54
N ILE A 254 -10.08 27.52 39.54
CA ILE A 254 -9.30 28.08 40.67
C ILE A 254 -9.68 29.55 40.90
N ASP A 255 -9.79 30.34 39.83
CA ASP A 255 -10.16 31.75 39.91
C ASP A 255 -11.61 31.92 40.46
N ALA A 256 -12.55 31.06 39.99
CA ALA A 256 -13.91 31.02 40.51
C ALA A 256 -13.98 30.65 42.02
N LEU A 257 -13.17 29.64 42.40
CA LEU A 257 -13.06 29.21 43.79
C LEU A 257 -12.47 30.33 44.68
N SER A 258 -11.40 30.96 44.21
CA SER A 258 -10.74 32.09 44.90
C SER A 258 -11.71 33.26 45.14
N SER A 259 -12.47 33.64 44.09
CA SER A 259 -13.49 34.69 44.20
C SER A 259 -14.64 34.34 45.16
N ALA A 260 -15.06 33.07 45.16
CA ALA A 260 -16.08 32.57 46.11
C ALA A 260 -15.58 32.65 47.58
N TYR A 261 -14.33 32.23 47.81
CA TYR A 261 -13.71 32.36 49.16
C TYR A 261 -13.58 33.82 49.60
N ALA A 262 -13.16 34.73 48.70
CA ALA A 262 -13.08 36.16 49.03
C ALA A 262 -14.43 36.74 49.39
N THR A 263 -15.48 36.38 48.65
CA THR A 263 -16.89 36.78 48.93
C THR A 263 -17.37 36.22 50.25
N GLN A 264 -17.12 34.96 50.57
CA GLN A 264 -17.48 34.31 51.82
C GLN A 264 -16.78 34.97 53.00
N ARG A 265 -15.49 35.30 52.88
CA ARG A 265 -14.72 36.01 53.90
C ARG A 265 -15.30 37.39 54.20
N LYS A 266 -15.69 38.13 53.16
CA LYS A 266 -16.36 39.43 53.29
C LYS A 266 -17.69 39.31 54.03
N MET A 267 -18.55 38.37 53.62
CA MET A 267 -19.82 38.14 54.29
C MET A 267 -19.65 37.76 55.76
N THR A 268 -18.67 36.92 56.11
CA THR A 268 -18.37 36.51 57.48
C THR A 268 -17.89 37.70 58.32
N HIS A 269 -17.07 38.58 57.75
CA HIS A 269 -16.62 39.81 58.39
C HIS A 269 -17.80 40.75 58.66
N ASP A 270 -18.64 41.01 57.68
CA ASP A 270 -19.77 41.89 57.78
C ASP A 270 -20.83 41.37 58.83
N PHE A 271 -21.04 40.04 58.83
CA PHE A 271 -21.88 39.38 59.78
C PHE A 271 -21.36 39.55 61.25
N ARG A 272 -20.03 39.42 61.44
CA ARG A 272 -19.42 39.68 62.78
C ARG A 272 -19.61 41.14 63.23
N HIS A 273 -19.52 42.11 62.37
CA HIS A 273 -19.73 43.51 62.65
C HIS A 273 -21.17 43.77 63.00
N HIS A 274 -22.17 43.14 62.40
CA HIS A 274 -23.60 43.29 62.71
C HIS A 274 -24.00 42.65 64.05
N ILE A 275 -23.28 41.64 64.53
CA ILE A 275 -23.56 40.99 65.81
C ILE A 275 -22.90 41.79 66.99
N ALA A 276 -21.82 42.52 66.67
CA ALA A 276 -21.08 43.29 67.70
C ALA A 276 -21.61 44.73 67.93
N ALA A 277 -22.54 45.21 67.09
CA ALA A 277 -23.27 46.46 67.22
C ALA A 277 -24.65 46.25 67.88
#